data_da5a9e741122e6aaa21f19f26cdb75d0
#
_entry.id   da5a9e741122e6aaa21f19f26cdb75d0
#
_cell.length_a   1.000
_cell.length_b   1.000
_cell.length_c   1.000
_cell.angle_alpha   90.00
_cell.angle_beta   90.00
_cell.angle_gamma   90.00
#
_symmetry.space_group_name_H-M   'P 1'
#
loop_
_entity.id
_entity.type
_entity.pdbx_description
1 polymer ?
#
loop_
_entity_poly.entity_id
_entity_poly.type
_entity_poly.pdbx_seq_one_letter_code
_entity_poly.pdbx_strand_id
1 'polypeptide(L)'
;MGEVTDELGRSFVTPFDRENIQNFCQYLYRIPKMIERVVQRMELHGLNAGRTDFLHQIDIILEEAALMEGMVAHLIHKRNAKQMMHNVALLHNLEQKGDDTLQDLLSSLFAESRDVKDLMLRKDIYDMLEKVIDRYAMRRQ
;
A
#
# COMPACT_ATOMS: atom_id res chain seq x y z
N MET A 1 -21.68 -2.20 -17.48
CA MET A 1 -21.00 -2.48 -16.22
C MET A 1 -20.74 -3.97 -16.00
N GLY A 2 -21.66 -4.84 -16.41
CA GLY A 2 -21.49 -6.29 -16.27
C GLY A 2 -20.31 -6.87 -17.00
N GLU A 3 -20.06 -6.43 -18.24
CA GLU A 3 -18.96 -6.97 -19.05
C GLU A 3 -17.57 -6.65 -18.48
N VAL A 4 -17.34 -5.43 -18.04
CA VAL A 4 -16.07 -5.01 -17.46
C VAL A 4 -15.83 -5.74 -16.14
N THR A 5 -16.87 -5.89 -15.34
CA THR A 5 -16.82 -6.62 -14.07
C THR A 5 -16.50 -8.10 -14.31
N ASP A 6 -17.13 -8.70 -15.33
CA ASP A 6 -16.90 -10.09 -15.69
C ASP A 6 -15.49 -10.32 -16.21
N GLU A 7 -14.96 -9.41 -17.02
CA GLU A 7 -13.58 -9.49 -17.53
C GLU A 7 -12.56 -9.40 -16.39
N LEU A 8 -12.75 -8.47 -15.46
CA LEU A 8 -11.88 -8.34 -14.29
C LEU A 8 -11.98 -9.59 -13.42
N GLY A 9 -13.18 -10.11 -13.21
CA GLY A 9 -13.38 -11.35 -12.49
C GLY A 9 -12.67 -12.53 -13.16
N ARG A 10 -12.73 -12.60 -14.47
CA ARG A 10 -12.00 -13.62 -15.24
C ARG A 10 -10.49 -13.44 -15.15
N SER A 11 -10.00 -12.20 -15.16
CA SER A 11 -8.58 -11.91 -15.02
C SER A 11 -8.02 -12.40 -13.69
N PHE A 12 -8.84 -12.38 -12.63
CA PHE A 12 -8.44 -12.83 -11.30
C PHE A 12 -8.72 -14.30 -11.04
N VAL A 13 -9.70 -14.91 -11.71
CA VAL A 13 -10.21 -16.24 -11.34
C VAL A 13 -9.94 -17.30 -12.41
N THR A 14 -10.01 -16.94 -13.69
CA THR A 14 -9.84 -17.92 -14.79
C THR A 14 -8.78 -17.53 -15.77
N PRO A 15 -7.98 -18.38 -16.07
CA PRO A 15 -6.93 -18.98 -15.31
C PRO A 15 -6.04 -17.85 -14.89
N PHE A 16 -5.98 -17.58 -13.69
CA PHE A 16 -4.87 -16.75 -13.25
C PHE A 16 -3.70 -17.30 -14.02
N ASP A 17 -3.49 -16.80 -15.22
CA ASP A 17 -2.42 -17.34 -16.04
C ASP A 17 -1.11 -17.14 -15.27
N ARG A 18 -0.10 -17.86 -15.65
CA ARG A 18 1.18 -17.85 -14.93
C ARG A 18 1.73 -16.45 -14.77
N GLU A 19 1.52 -15.59 -15.77
CA GLU A 19 2.00 -14.23 -15.76
C GLU A 19 1.35 -13.40 -14.63
N ASN A 20 0.03 -13.51 -14.47
CA ASN A 20 -0.70 -12.80 -13.43
C ASN A 20 -0.32 -13.29 -12.04
N ILE A 21 -0.14 -14.60 -11.86
CA ILE A 21 0.31 -15.18 -10.60
C ILE A 21 1.72 -14.70 -10.26
N GLN A 22 2.62 -14.70 -11.25
CA GLN A 22 4.00 -14.23 -11.05
C GLN A 22 4.04 -12.77 -10.67
N ASN A 23 3.26 -11.92 -11.35
CA ASN A 23 3.17 -10.51 -11.05
C ASN A 23 2.68 -10.28 -9.63
N PHE A 24 1.64 -10.99 -9.23
CA PHE A 24 1.07 -10.91 -7.89
C PHE A 24 2.09 -11.33 -6.83
N CYS A 25 2.79 -12.45 -7.06
CA CYS A 25 3.84 -12.93 -6.16
C CYS A 25 4.99 -11.94 -6.06
N GLN A 26 5.37 -11.28 -7.15
CA GLN A 26 6.40 -10.25 -7.14
C GLN A 26 6.00 -9.05 -6.28
N TYR A 27 4.75 -8.61 -6.36
CA TYR A 27 4.26 -7.55 -5.49
C TYR A 27 4.36 -7.95 -4.03
N LEU A 28 3.89 -9.14 -3.68
CA LEU A 28 3.96 -9.65 -2.31
C LEU A 28 5.40 -9.80 -1.81
N TYR A 29 6.31 -10.19 -2.68
CA TYR A 29 7.72 -10.34 -2.34
C TYR A 29 8.41 -8.99 -2.08
N ARG A 30 8.08 -7.97 -2.86
CA ARG A 30 8.70 -6.64 -2.76
C ARG A 30 8.25 -5.86 -1.54
N ILE A 31 7.01 -6.05 -1.10
CA ILE A 31 6.45 -5.28 0.01
C ILE A 31 7.24 -5.45 1.31
N PRO A 32 7.54 -6.67 1.78
CA PRO A 32 8.37 -6.83 2.98
C PRO A 32 9.72 -6.17 2.87
N LYS A 33 10.35 -6.22 1.71
CA LYS A 33 11.64 -5.56 1.47
C LYS A 33 11.52 -4.04 1.55
N MET A 34 10.44 -3.48 1.04
CA MET A 34 10.19 -2.04 1.13
C MET A 34 10.00 -1.62 2.59
N ILE A 35 9.25 -2.40 3.36
CA ILE A 35 9.04 -2.14 4.79
C ILE A 35 10.36 -2.22 5.55
N GLU A 36 11.18 -3.21 5.26
CA GLU A 36 12.51 -3.34 5.85
C GLU A 36 13.36 -2.10 5.58
N ARG A 37 13.33 -1.59 4.36
CA ARG A 37 14.05 -0.37 3.99
C ARG A 37 13.55 0.85 4.75
N VAL A 38 12.24 0.94 4.98
CA VAL A 38 11.67 2.04 5.77
C VAL A 38 12.22 1.98 7.19
N VAL A 39 12.21 0.81 7.82
CA VAL A 39 12.71 0.63 9.19
C VAL A 39 14.19 0.98 9.25
N GLN A 40 15.00 0.51 8.31
CA GLN A 40 16.43 0.83 8.24
C GLN A 40 16.66 2.33 8.09
N ARG A 41 15.85 3.00 7.27
CA ARG A 41 15.96 4.44 7.06
C ARG A 41 15.57 5.20 8.33
N MET A 42 14.54 4.75 9.03
CA MET A 42 14.14 5.34 10.31
C MET A 42 15.26 5.21 11.35
N GLU A 43 15.89 4.06 11.43
CA GLU A 43 17.04 3.86 12.31
C GLU A 43 18.20 4.78 11.94
N LEU A 44 18.51 4.88 10.64
CA LEU A 44 19.57 5.76 10.16
C LEU A 44 19.33 7.23 10.54
N HIS A 45 18.06 7.64 10.48
CA HIS A 45 17.66 9.02 10.80
C HIS A 45 17.48 9.24 12.30
N GLY A 46 17.60 8.20 13.12
CA GLY A 46 17.35 8.29 14.57
C GLY A 46 15.87 8.51 14.91
N LEU A 47 14.97 8.13 13.99
CA LEU A 47 13.53 8.27 14.19
C LEU A 47 12.97 7.00 14.82
N ASN A 48 11.98 7.17 15.68
CA ASN A 48 11.32 6.08 16.39
C ASN A 48 10.00 5.72 15.70
N ALA A 49 9.78 4.43 15.47
CA ALA A 49 8.54 3.92 14.87
C ALA A 49 7.29 4.25 15.71
N GLY A 50 7.47 4.53 17.00
CA GLY A 50 6.36 4.95 17.88
C GLY A 50 5.90 6.39 17.71
N ARG A 51 6.49 7.15 16.79
CA ARG A 51 6.04 8.52 16.54
C ARG A 51 4.65 8.51 15.94
N THR A 52 3.77 9.33 16.51
CA THR A 52 2.36 9.39 16.11
C THR A 52 2.15 9.85 14.66
N ASP A 53 3.07 10.67 14.14
CA ASP A 53 2.97 11.17 12.76
C ASP A 53 3.09 10.05 11.71
N PHE A 54 3.76 8.94 12.01
CA PHE A 54 3.88 7.80 11.09
C PHE A 54 2.69 6.84 11.19
N LEU A 55 1.93 6.87 12.29
CA LEU A 55 0.85 5.91 12.53
C LEU A 55 -0.27 5.99 11.50
N HIS A 56 -0.57 7.16 10.96
CA HIS A 56 -1.63 7.32 9.97
C HIS A 56 -1.36 6.48 8.71
N GLN A 57 -0.14 6.53 8.20
CA GLN A 57 0.24 5.76 7.03
C GLN A 57 0.39 4.27 7.36
N ILE A 58 0.92 3.95 8.53
CA ILE A 58 1.06 2.57 8.99
C ILE A 58 -0.31 1.91 9.12
N ASP A 59 -1.31 2.61 9.64
CA ASP A 59 -2.67 2.09 9.74
C ASP A 59 -3.26 1.75 8.36
N ILE A 60 -3.01 2.59 7.37
CA ILE A 60 -3.43 2.33 5.99
C ILE A 60 -2.74 1.06 5.46
N ILE A 61 -1.45 0.92 5.70
CA ILE A 61 -0.68 -0.27 5.27
C ILE A 61 -1.25 -1.53 5.91
N LEU A 62 -1.59 -1.48 7.20
CA LEU A 62 -2.16 -2.62 7.90
C LEU A 62 -3.53 -3.01 7.32
N GLU A 63 -4.37 -2.04 6.97
CA GLU A 63 -5.65 -2.32 6.32
C GLU A 63 -5.45 -2.93 4.93
N GLU A 64 -4.50 -2.42 4.16
CA GLU A 64 -4.14 -2.98 2.85
C GLU A 64 -3.63 -4.42 2.97
N ALA A 65 -2.79 -4.68 3.97
CA ALA A 65 -2.26 -6.02 4.22
C ALA A 65 -3.38 -7.02 4.53
N ALA A 66 -4.37 -6.61 5.33
CA ALA A 66 -5.52 -7.44 5.65
C ALA A 66 -6.37 -7.75 4.41
N LEU A 67 -6.59 -6.75 3.54
CA LEU A 67 -7.29 -6.94 2.27
C LEU A 67 -6.53 -7.89 1.36
N MET A 68 -5.21 -7.73 1.28
CA MET A 68 -4.37 -8.58 0.44
C MET A 68 -4.40 -10.03 0.91
N GLU A 69 -4.38 -10.26 2.22
CA GLU A 69 -4.51 -11.61 2.80
C GLU A 69 -5.83 -12.24 2.37
N GLY A 70 -6.93 -11.49 2.43
CA GLY A 70 -8.23 -11.97 1.97
C GLY A 70 -8.25 -12.30 0.48
N MET A 71 -7.59 -11.47 -0.34
CA MET A 71 -7.49 -11.72 -1.78
C MET A 71 -6.71 -12.99 -2.09
N VAL A 72 -5.61 -13.23 -1.38
CA VAL A 72 -4.82 -14.46 -1.53
C VAL A 72 -5.68 -15.68 -1.20
N ALA A 73 -6.43 -15.62 -0.11
CA ALA A 73 -7.34 -16.70 0.28
C ALA A 73 -8.39 -16.99 -0.79
N HIS A 74 -8.96 -15.95 -1.41
CA HIS A 74 -9.91 -16.10 -2.50
C HIS A 74 -9.28 -16.74 -3.74
N LEU A 75 -8.05 -16.37 -4.07
CA LEU A 75 -7.31 -16.97 -5.18
C LEU A 75 -7.06 -18.46 -4.97
N ILE A 76 -6.59 -18.84 -3.77
CA ILE A 76 -6.28 -20.23 -3.44
C ILE A 76 -7.53 -21.09 -3.49
N HIS A 77 -8.65 -20.60 -3.00
CA HIS A 77 -9.90 -21.34 -2.92
C HIS A 77 -10.83 -21.13 -4.11
N LYS A 78 -10.39 -20.38 -5.11
CA LYS A 78 -11.17 -20.04 -6.31
C LYS A 78 -12.56 -19.49 -5.96
N ARG A 79 -12.60 -18.63 -4.97
CA ARG A 79 -13.84 -18.06 -4.50
C ARG A 79 -14.28 -16.87 -5.36
N ASN A 80 -15.41 -16.40 -5.09
CA ASN A 80 -16.27 -15.39 -5.68
C ASN A 80 -15.51 -14.20 -6.28
N ALA A 81 -15.62 -14.03 -7.61
CA ALA A 81 -15.03 -12.91 -8.34
C ALA A 81 -15.55 -11.55 -7.85
N LYS A 82 -16.80 -11.47 -7.40
CA LYS A 82 -17.37 -10.23 -6.86
C LYS A 82 -16.64 -9.79 -5.60
N GLN A 83 -16.26 -10.73 -4.73
CA GLN A 83 -15.51 -10.39 -3.53
C GLN A 83 -14.11 -9.85 -3.87
N MET A 84 -13.46 -10.45 -4.87
CA MET A 84 -12.18 -9.94 -5.37
C MET A 84 -12.30 -8.52 -5.88
N MET A 85 -13.33 -8.24 -6.68
CA MET A 85 -13.61 -6.91 -7.21
C MET A 85 -13.86 -5.90 -6.09
N HIS A 86 -14.62 -6.31 -5.08
CA HIS A 86 -14.88 -5.48 -3.91
C HIS A 86 -13.58 -5.13 -3.19
N ASN A 87 -12.71 -6.12 -2.98
CA ASN A 87 -11.42 -5.90 -2.32
C ASN A 87 -10.50 -4.98 -3.13
N VAL A 88 -10.48 -5.12 -4.45
CA VAL A 88 -9.73 -4.23 -5.33
C VAL A 88 -10.22 -2.79 -5.19
N ALA A 89 -11.55 -2.59 -5.16
CA ALA A 89 -12.13 -1.27 -4.95
C ALA A 89 -11.74 -0.68 -3.59
N LEU A 90 -11.72 -1.50 -2.55
CA LEU A 90 -11.28 -1.06 -1.22
C LEU A 90 -9.79 -0.67 -1.22
N LEU A 91 -8.94 -1.42 -1.94
CA LEU A 91 -7.53 -1.06 -2.08
C LEU A 91 -7.37 0.30 -2.76
N HIS A 92 -8.14 0.59 -3.81
CA HIS A 92 -8.11 1.89 -4.47
C HIS A 92 -8.54 3.01 -3.52
N ASN A 93 -9.55 2.76 -2.67
CA ASN A 93 -9.98 3.73 -1.68
C ASN A 93 -8.89 4.00 -0.64
N LEU A 94 -8.17 2.95 -0.21
CA LEU A 94 -7.06 3.09 0.73
C LEU A 94 -5.89 3.85 0.10
N GLU A 95 -5.61 3.62 -1.19
CA GLU A 95 -4.60 4.38 -1.91
C GLU A 95 -4.96 5.87 -1.94
N GLN A 96 -6.22 6.20 -2.23
CA GLN A 96 -6.67 7.59 -2.22
C GLN A 96 -6.55 8.20 -0.84
N LYS A 97 -6.90 7.45 0.20
CA LYS A 97 -6.72 7.88 1.58
C LYS A 97 -5.25 8.11 1.89
N GLY A 98 -4.36 7.27 1.37
CA GLY A 98 -2.91 7.44 1.48
C GLY A 98 -2.42 8.73 0.85
N ASP A 99 -2.88 9.05 -0.36
CA ASP A 99 -2.53 10.29 -1.06
C ASP A 99 -2.98 11.50 -0.24
N ASP A 100 -4.21 11.49 0.26
CA ASP A 100 -4.75 12.58 1.08
C ASP A 100 -3.99 12.73 2.39
N THR A 101 -3.67 11.62 3.03
CA THR A 101 -2.89 11.59 4.27
C THR A 101 -1.51 12.18 4.06
N LEU A 102 -0.84 11.82 2.97
CA LEU A 102 0.48 12.37 2.63
C LEU A 102 0.41 13.88 2.47
N GLN A 103 -0.59 14.39 1.75
CA GLN A 103 -0.76 15.83 1.56
C GLN A 103 -0.94 16.55 2.89
N ASP A 104 -1.76 16.00 3.77
CA ASP A 104 -2.00 16.58 5.10
C ASP A 104 -0.72 16.55 5.95
N LEU A 105 0.01 15.45 5.94
CA LEU A 105 1.26 15.31 6.69
C LEU A 105 2.31 16.30 6.18
N LEU A 106 2.45 16.44 4.87
CA LEU A 106 3.41 17.37 4.28
C LEU A 106 3.02 18.83 4.59
N SER A 107 1.73 19.16 4.49
CA SER A 107 1.25 20.51 4.81
C SER A 107 1.56 20.87 6.27
N SER A 108 1.27 19.96 7.20
CA SER A 108 1.58 20.16 8.61
C SER A 108 3.08 20.27 8.86
N LEU A 109 3.85 19.41 8.20
CA LEU A 109 5.31 19.40 8.35
C LEU A 109 5.93 20.73 7.91
N PHE A 110 5.56 21.23 6.74
CA PHE A 110 6.08 22.48 6.20
C PHE A 110 5.63 23.70 7.02
N ALA A 111 4.42 23.65 7.60
CA ALA A 111 3.89 24.74 8.41
C ALA A 111 4.52 24.79 9.80
N GLU A 112 4.82 23.65 10.40
CA GLU A 112 5.22 23.54 11.81
C GLU A 112 6.71 23.37 12.02
N SER A 113 7.41 22.72 11.08
CA SER A 113 8.83 22.45 11.26
C SER A 113 9.67 23.70 10.99
N ARG A 114 10.56 24.03 11.93
CA ARG A 114 11.52 25.13 11.81
C ARG A 114 12.93 24.64 11.53
N ASP A 115 13.14 23.32 11.63
CA ASP A 115 14.41 22.67 11.40
C ASP A 115 14.38 21.96 10.06
N VAL A 116 15.22 22.44 9.13
CA VAL A 116 15.30 21.87 7.77
C VAL A 116 15.71 20.41 7.81
N LYS A 117 16.60 20.02 8.71
CA LYS A 117 17.04 18.64 8.84
C LYS A 117 15.89 17.75 9.25
N ASP A 118 15.13 18.13 10.28
CA ASP A 118 13.97 17.38 10.74
C ASP A 118 12.93 17.24 9.60
N LEU A 119 12.67 18.35 8.89
CA LEU A 119 11.75 18.36 7.76
C LEU A 119 12.17 17.34 6.68
N MET A 120 13.44 17.34 6.31
CA MET A 120 13.96 16.43 5.28
C MET A 120 13.86 14.98 5.71
N LEU A 121 14.22 14.67 6.95
CA LEU A 121 14.20 13.30 7.46
C LEU A 121 12.76 12.76 7.56
N ARG A 122 11.84 13.54 8.05
CA ARG A 122 10.45 13.14 8.19
C ARG A 122 9.77 13.00 6.83
N LYS A 123 10.03 13.94 5.92
CA LYS A 123 9.50 13.87 4.56
C LYS A 123 9.98 12.60 3.85
N ASP A 124 11.24 12.23 4.03
CA ASP A 124 11.79 11.00 3.44
C ASP A 124 11.00 9.77 3.87
N ILE A 125 10.69 9.67 5.17
CA ILE A 125 9.90 8.54 5.67
C ILE A 125 8.46 8.58 5.16
N TYR A 126 7.82 9.74 5.15
CA TYR A 126 6.46 9.86 4.59
C TYR A 126 6.41 9.40 3.14
N ASP A 127 7.39 9.79 2.32
CA ASP A 127 7.47 9.41 0.92
C ASP A 127 7.70 7.90 0.77
N MET A 128 8.55 7.30 1.61
CA MET A 128 8.79 5.86 1.58
C MET A 128 7.55 5.06 1.97
N LEU A 129 6.83 5.50 2.99
CA LEU A 129 5.59 4.84 3.41
C LEU A 129 4.51 4.95 2.34
N GLU A 130 4.43 6.09 1.65
CA GLU A 130 3.52 6.26 0.51
C GLU A 130 3.83 5.27 -0.61
N LYS A 131 5.09 5.00 -0.88
CA LYS A 131 5.47 3.99 -1.88
C LYS A 131 5.01 2.60 -1.49
N VAL A 132 5.02 2.26 -0.20
CA VAL A 132 4.49 0.98 0.29
C VAL A 132 2.97 0.92 0.05
N ILE A 133 2.25 1.99 0.36
CA ILE A 133 0.81 2.09 0.15
C ILE A 133 0.48 1.88 -1.34
N ASP A 134 1.20 2.56 -2.22
CA ASP A 134 1.01 2.44 -3.67
C ASP A 134 1.29 1.01 -4.16
N ARG A 135 2.28 0.36 -3.59
CA ARG A 135 2.64 -1.00 -3.98
C ARG A 135 1.55 -2.01 -3.60
N TYR A 136 0.97 -1.89 -2.40
CA TYR A 136 -0.16 -2.73 -2.02
C TYR A 136 -1.35 -2.53 -2.95
N ALA A 137 -1.59 -1.31 -3.40
CA ALA A 137 -2.66 -1.01 -4.36
C ALA A 137 -2.31 -1.48 -5.78
N MET A 138 -1.16 -2.10 -5.97
CA MET A 138 -0.64 -2.58 -7.25
C MET A 138 -0.49 -1.46 -8.28
N ARG A 139 -0.26 -0.25 -7.79
CA ARG A 139 -0.04 0.91 -8.66
C ARG A 139 1.38 0.87 -9.20
N ARG A 140 1.49 1.03 -10.52
CA ARG A 140 2.79 1.15 -11.19
C ARG A 140 3.39 2.52 -10.89
N GLN A 141 4.65 2.50 -10.54
CA GLN A 141 5.43 3.71 -10.39
C GLN A 141 6.40 3.86 -11.53
#